data_ce50b0f072852bbeedec772ef3f471d6
#
_entry.id   ce50b0f072852bbeedec772ef3f471d6
#
_cell.length_a   1.000
_cell.length_b   1.000
_cell.length_c   1.000
_cell.angle_alpha   90.00
_cell.angle_beta   90.00
_cell.angle_gamma   90.00
#
_symmetry.space_group_name_H-M   'P 1'
#
loop_
_entity.id
_entity.type
_entity.pdbx_description
1 polymer ?
#
loop_
_entity_poly.entity_id
_entity_poly.type
_entity_poly.pdbx_seq_one_letter_code
_entity_poly.pdbx_strand_id
1 'polypeptide(L)'
;TCCYWKTNFGHVLENLQKHFYTLVVSYSGFDEMETSTFISELDEVKKVEAYIREHFDGKIFAAYGCSLGGSFVSLLVSRHNVHIDHAIIGSSDMDQAPKWLAKLETAIMMPMFYPLITGTGSSFLKKVFEKKMNEGNDSSDYIKKFMDLMGMNSDMDFSFISKESMKNQFCTDLYTKVGEQIHADGTTIHVFYAKKMGEKYLKRYLKYFADPDIREFDLQHEELLLD
;
A
#
# COMPACT_ATOMS: atom_id res chain seq x y z
N THR A 1 4.58 -0.50 -0.11
CA THR A 1 4.59 -1.18 1.20
C THR A 1 5.42 -0.51 2.26
N CYS A 2 6.67 -0.18 2.07
CA CYS A 2 7.53 0.51 3.05
C CYS A 2 8.00 1.84 2.51
N CYS A 3 7.15 2.53 1.76
CA CYS A 3 7.57 3.70 1.02
C CYS A 3 7.13 4.95 1.74
N TYR A 4 8.05 5.86 1.82
CA TYR A 4 7.78 7.21 2.27
C TYR A 4 6.91 7.94 1.22
N TRP A 5 5.92 8.70 1.67
CA TRP A 5 4.94 9.33 0.78
C TRP A 5 5.56 10.20 -0.33
N LYS A 6 6.74 10.79 -0.09
CA LYS A 6 7.45 11.60 -1.08
C LYS A 6 7.88 10.80 -2.31
N THR A 7 8.21 9.52 -2.14
CA THR A 7 8.61 8.67 -3.26
C THR A 7 7.43 8.16 -4.07
N ASN A 8 6.29 7.89 -3.40
CA ASN A 8 5.12 7.29 -4.05
C ASN A 8 4.24 8.30 -4.80
N PHE A 9 4.03 9.49 -4.22
CA PHE A 9 3.02 10.42 -4.72
C PHE A 9 3.58 11.79 -5.12
N GLY A 10 4.87 12.07 -4.89
CA GLY A 10 5.45 13.39 -5.10
C GLY A 10 5.19 13.98 -6.48
N HIS A 11 5.25 13.16 -7.51
CA HIS A 11 5.09 13.57 -8.91
C HIS A 11 3.62 13.84 -9.33
N VAL A 12 2.61 13.30 -8.61
CA VAL A 12 1.19 13.50 -8.93
C VAL A 12 0.52 14.55 -8.05
N LEU A 13 1.12 14.91 -6.91
CA LEU A 13 0.50 15.80 -5.91
C LEU A 13 0.18 17.18 -6.47
N GLU A 14 1.05 17.78 -7.27
CA GLU A 14 0.80 19.10 -7.88
C GLU A 14 -0.48 19.14 -8.70
N ASN A 15 -0.78 18.07 -9.43
CA ASN A 15 -1.98 17.98 -10.24
C ASN A 15 -3.23 17.76 -9.38
N LEU A 16 -3.16 16.91 -8.37
CA LEU A 16 -4.27 16.67 -7.45
C LEU A 16 -4.61 17.92 -6.65
N GLN A 17 -3.62 18.67 -6.17
CA GLN A 17 -3.81 19.89 -5.37
C GLN A 17 -4.46 21.05 -6.11
N LYS A 18 -4.50 21.03 -7.46
CA LYS A 18 -5.25 22.00 -8.26
C LYS A 18 -6.77 21.84 -8.10
N HIS A 19 -7.23 20.67 -7.70
CA HIS A 19 -8.65 20.29 -7.69
C HIS A 19 -9.14 19.87 -6.31
N PHE A 20 -8.24 19.40 -5.43
CA PHE A 20 -8.58 18.81 -4.15
C PHE A 20 -7.69 19.36 -3.02
N TYR A 21 -8.26 19.47 -1.83
CA TYR A 21 -7.46 19.51 -0.63
C TYR A 21 -6.92 18.11 -0.36
N THR A 22 -5.62 17.93 -0.57
CA THR A 22 -4.98 16.60 -0.61
C THR A 22 -4.19 16.36 0.67
N LEU A 23 -4.48 15.25 1.33
CA LEU A 23 -3.74 14.76 2.48
C LEU A 23 -3.00 13.47 2.10
N VAL A 24 -1.72 13.41 2.39
CA VAL A 24 -0.92 12.20 2.22
C VAL A 24 -0.54 11.67 3.60
N VAL A 25 -0.90 10.42 3.85
CA VAL A 25 -0.74 9.80 5.17
C VAL A 25 0.60 9.08 5.24
N SER A 26 1.43 9.44 6.22
CA SER A 26 2.56 8.63 6.67
C SER A 26 2.10 7.73 7.80
N TYR A 27 2.42 6.44 7.72
CA TYR A 27 2.11 5.52 8.80
C TYR A 27 3.12 5.63 9.93
N SER A 28 2.70 5.27 11.14
CA SER A 28 3.58 5.24 12.31
C SER A 28 4.86 4.45 12.04
N GLY A 29 6.01 5.02 12.37
CA GLY A 29 7.32 4.42 12.12
C GLY A 29 7.81 4.52 10.67
N PHE A 30 7.09 5.23 9.79
CA PHE A 30 7.45 5.47 8.38
C PHE A 30 7.53 6.96 8.04
N ASP A 31 7.66 7.81 9.04
CA ASP A 31 7.97 9.23 8.89
C ASP A 31 9.26 9.56 9.63
N GLU A 32 10.20 10.21 8.95
CA GLU A 32 11.50 10.60 9.52
C GLU A 32 11.38 11.69 10.60
N MET A 33 10.27 12.43 10.58
CA MET A 33 10.02 13.54 11.52
C MET A 33 9.36 13.08 12.82
N GLU A 34 9.00 11.80 12.93
CA GLU A 34 8.25 11.27 14.06
C GLU A 34 8.87 9.98 14.60
N THR A 35 8.99 9.89 15.93
CA THR A 35 9.42 8.65 16.58
C THR A 35 8.21 7.86 17.03
N SER A 36 7.79 6.92 16.20
CA SER A 36 6.67 6.02 16.46
C SER A 36 6.94 4.62 15.95
N THR A 37 6.04 3.68 16.25
CA THR A 37 6.15 2.30 15.79
C THR A 37 4.86 1.87 15.13
N PHE A 38 4.94 1.31 13.94
CA PHE A 38 3.80 0.67 13.29
C PHE A 38 3.39 -0.58 14.07
N ILE A 39 2.16 -0.62 14.56
CA ILE A 39 1.63 -1.74 15.35
C ILE A 39 0.86 -2.72 14.47
N SER A 40 -0.14 -2.21 13.73
CA SER A 40 -0.95 -3.00 12.81
C SER A 40 -1.73 -2.08 11.85
N GLU A 41 -2.21 -2.64 10.73
CA GLU A 41 -3.11 -1.92 9.83
C GLU A 41 -4.35 -1.41 10.54
N LEU A 42 -4.95 -2.22 11.41
CA LEU A 42 -6.15 -1.82 12.16
C LEU A 42 -5.87 -0.65 13.10
N ASP A 43 -4.68 -0.57 13.69
CA ASP A 43 -4.28 0.55 14.54
C ASP A 43 -4.15 1.84 13.72
N GLU A 44 -3.49 1.78 12.58
CA GLU A 44 -3.36 2.93 11.69
C GLU A 44 -4.72 3.38 11.13
N VAL A 45 -5.58 2.44 10.70
CA VAL A 45 -6.94 2.76 10.24
C VAL A 45 -7.73 3.51 11.32
N LYS A 46 -7.63 3.10 12.59
CA LYS A 46 -8.29 3.81 13.70
C LYS A 46 -7.77 5.25 13.88
N LYS A 47 -6.48 5.48 13.66
CA LYS A 47 -5.89 6.84 13.69
C LYS A 47 -6.44 7.69 12.56
N VAL A 48 -6.52 7.14 11.34
CA VAL A 48 -7.11 7.82 10.18
C VAL A 48 -8.59 8.12 10.42
N GLU A 49 -9.36 7.17 10.94
CA GLU A 49 -10.78 7.38 11.31
C GLU A 49 -10.93 8.51 12.35
N ALA A 50 -10.07 8.52 13.38
CA ALA A 50 -10.09 9.57 14.40
C ALA A 50 -9.80 10.93 13.78
N TYR A 51 -8.79 11.03 12.94
CA TYR A 51 -8.43 12.25 12.22
C TYR A 51 -9.57 12.77 11.33
N ILE A 52 -10.19 11.86 10.55
CA ILE A 52 -11.33 12.24 9.69
C ILE A 52 -12.51 12.76 10.52
N ARG A 53 -12.81 12.14 11.67
CA ARG A 53 -13.88 12.61 12.56
C ARG A 53 -13.57 13.97 13.18
N GLU A 54 -12.34 14.20 13.57
CA GLU A 54 -11.93 15.44 14.25
C GLU A 54 -11.86 16.64 13.30
N HIS A 55 -11.39 16.42 12.06
CA HIS A 55 -11.08 17.52 11.14
C HIS A 55 -12.05 17.66 9.97
N PHE A 56 -12.89 16.64 9.69
CA PHE A 56 -13.79 16.59 8.54
C PHE A 56 -15.20 16.09 8.89
N ASP A 57 -15.62 16.24 10.14
CA ASP A 57 -16.94 15.81 10.61
C ASP A 57 -17.29 14.35 10.26
N GLY A 58 -16.28 13.48 10.18
CA GLY A 58 -16.45 12.07 9.85
C GLY A 58 -16.68 11.76 8.38
N LYS A 59 -16.50 12.74 7.47
CA LYS A 59 -16.74 12.55 6.03
C LYS A 59 -15.60 13.10 5.19
N ILE A 60 -15.20 12.32 4.16
CA ILE A 60 -14.26 12.76 3.12
C ILE A 60 -14.79 12.44 1.72
N PHE A 61 -14.39 13.23 0.73
CA PHE A 61 -14.75 13.01 -0.66
C PHE A 61 -14.15 11.74 -1.24
N ALA A 62 -12.84 11.51 -1.07
CA ALA A 62 -12.19 10.34 -1.61
C ALA A 62 -11.06 9.83 -0.70
N ALA A 63 -10.85 8.52 -0.74
CA ALA A 63 -9.66 7.87 -0.21
C ALA A 63 -9.04 7.00 -1.30
N TYR A 64 -7.74 7.18 -1.58
CA TYR A 64 -6.97 6.35 -2.50
C TYR A 64 -5.92 5.55 -1.76
N GLY A 65 -5.81 4.28 -2.09
CA GLY A 65 -4.74 3.42 -1.59
C GLY A 65 -4.27 2.44 -2.65
N CYS A 66 -2.96 2.34 -2.82
CA CYS A 66 -2.33 1.41 -3.75
C CYS A 66 -1.58 0.32 -2.98
N SER A 67 -1.58 -0.90 -3.48
CA SER A 67 -0.94 -2.04 -2.82
C SER A 67 -1.43 -2.21 -1.38
N LEU A 68 -0.57 -2.17 -0.38
CA LEU A 68 -0.93 -2.12 1.04
C LEU A 68 -1.97 -1.03 1.35
N GLY A 69 -1.84 0.14 0.74
CA GLY A 69 -2.81 1.24 0.92
C GLY A 69 -4.24 0.86 0.53
N GLY A 70 -4.41 -0.03 -0.45
CA GLY A 70 -5.72 -0.56 -0.83
C GLY A 70 -6.37 -1.38 0.28
N SER A 71 -5.60 -2.14 1.05
CA SER A 71 -6.08 -2.85 2.24
C SER A 71 -6.55 -1.86 3.32
N PHE A 72 -5.84 -0.74 3.53
CA PHE A 72 -6.26 0.32 4.46
C PHE A 72 -7.58 0.97 4.04
N VAL A 73 -7.74 1.33 2.75
CA VAL A 73 -8.98 1.91 2.25
C VAL A 73 -10.14 0.91 2.39
N SER A 74 -9.88 -0.36 2.08
CA SER A 74 -10.87 -1.44 2.24
C SER A 74 -11.32 -1.60 3.70
N LEU A 75 -10.39 -1.51 4.65
CA LEU A 75 -10.70 -1.53 6.08
C LEU A 75 -11.52 -0.30 6.49
N LEU A 76 -11.17 0.89 6.03
CA LEU A 76 -11.94 2.11 6.32
C LEU A 76 -13.39 1.97 5.88
N VAL A 77 -13.63 1.46 4.65
CA VAL A 77 -14.98 1.23 4.14
C VAL A 77 -15.71 0.16 4.94
N SER A 78 -15.08 -1.00 5.18
CA SER A 78 -15.71 -2.14 5.86
C SER A 78 -16.10 -1.86 7.32
N ARG A 79 -15.45 -0.86 7.94
CA ARG A 79 -15.69 -0.51 9.35
C ARG A 79 -16.84 0.49 9.56
N HIS A 80 -17.27 1.18 8.52
CA HIS A 80 -18.39 2.17 8.56
C HIS A 80 -18.27 3.25 9.66
N ASN A 81 -17.06 3.55 10.13
CA ASN A 81 -16.83 4.55 11.19
C ASN A 81 -16.70 5.98 10.65
N VAL A 82 -16.47 6.12 9.37
CA VAL A 82 -16.39 7.37 8.62
C VAL A 82 -17.05 7.17 7.27
N HIS A 83 -17.53 8.26 6.65
CA HIS A 83 -18.11 8.22 5.32
C HIS A 83 -17.08 8.64 4.26
N ILE A 84 -17.03 7.91 3.16
CA ILE A 84 -16.12 8.15 2.04
C ILE A 84 -16.97 8.11 0.77
N ASP A 85 -17.10 9.22 0.03
CA ASP A 85 -17.90 9.21 -1.20
C ASP A 85 -17.29 8.30 -2.27
N HIS A 86 -15.96 8.30 -2.43
CA HIS A 86 -15.22 7.48 -3.40
C HIS A 86 -14.05 6.74 -2.73
N ALA A 87 -14.17 5.45 -2.57
CA ALA A 87 -13.07 4.58 -2.12
C ALA A 87 -12.34 3.98 -3.32
N ILE A 88 -11.06 4.28 -3.49
CA ILE A 88 -10.29 3.90 -4.67
C ILE A 88 -9.17 2.95 -4.26
N ILE A 89 -9.26 1.71 -4.72
CA ILE A 89 -8.31 0.63 -4.45
C ILE A 89 -7.45 0.42 -5.70
N GLY A 90 -6.16 0.72 -5.61
CA GLY A 90 -5.19 0.54 -6.69
C GLY A 90 -4.28 -0.64 -6.46
N SER A 91 -4.24 -1.59 -7.39
CA SER A 91 -3.27 -2.70 -7.43
C SER A 91 -3.04 -3.41 -6.09
N SER A 92 -4.07 -3.58 -5.26
CA SER A 92 -3.95 -4.22 -3.96
C SER A 92 -4.01 -5.74 -4.07
N ASP A 93 -3.15 -6.44 -3.34
CA ASP A 93 -3.12 -7.90 -3.31
C ASP A 93 -4.29 -8.49 -2.54
N MET A 94 -4.79 -7.79 -1.54
CA MET A 94 -5.88 -8.24 -0.66
C MET A 94 -5.62 -9.64 -0.09
N ASP A 95 -4.37 -9.93 0.26
CA ASP A 95 -3.99 -11.23 0.82
C ASP A 95 -4.57 -11.42 2.24
N GLN A 96 -4.98 -12.64 2.53
CA GLN A 96 -5.56 -13.00 3.82
C GLN A 96 -5.07 -14.39 4.26
N ALA A 97 -3.78 -14.46 4.55
CA ALA A 97 -3.17 -15.70 5.03
C ALA A 97 -3.52 -15.98 6.51
N PRO A 98 -3.44 -17.24 6.95
CA PRO A 98 -3.47 -17.57 8.37
C PRO A 98 -2.30 -16.89 9.10
N LYS A 99 -2.53 -16.39 10.32
CA LYS A 99 -1.52 -15.65 11.10
C LYS A 99 -0.18 -16.39 11.27
N TRP A 100 -0.21 -17.71 11.42
CA TRP A 100 1.02 -18.49 11.55
C TRP A 100 1.85 -18.47 10.27
N LEU A 101 1.18 -18.54 9.10
CA LEU A 101 1.83 -18.48 7.80
C LEU A 101 2.40 -17.08 7.55
N ALA A 102 1.62 -16.03 7.80
CA ALA A 102 2.07 -14.64 7.71
C ALA A 102 3.33 -14.39 8.56
N LYS A 103 3.37 -14.91 9.80
CA LYS A 103 4.54 -14.82 10.66
C LYS A 103 5.77 -15.55 10.09
N LEU A 104 5.55 -16.74 9.50
CA LEU A 104 6.61 -17.52 8.89
C LEU A 104 7.17 -16.82 7.65
N GLU A 105 6.31 -16.37 6.75
CA GLU A 105 6.69 -15.63 5.55
C GLU A 105 7.44 -14.34 5.90
N THR A 106 6.92 -13.56 6.85
CA THR A 106 7.60 -12.37 7.34
C THR A 106 8.98 -12.69 7.90
N ALA A 107 9.13 -13.77 8.70
CA ALA A 107 10.41 -14.15 9.26
C ALA A 107 11.44 -14.54 8.20
N ILE A 108 10.99 -15.12 7.07
CA ILE A 108 11.85 -15.49 5.94
C ILE A 108 12.23 -14.25 5.12
N MET A 109 11.28 -13.33 4.91
CA MET A 109 11.48 -12.15 4.05
C MET A 109 12.30 -11.05 4.73
N MET A 110 12.09 -10.80 6.02
CA MET A 110 12.71 -9.69 6.76
C MET A 110 14.22 -9.61 6.67
N PRO A 111 15.00 -10.72 6.76
CA PRO A 111 16.46 -10.66 6.65
C PRO A 111 16.98 -10.13 5.32
N MET A 112 16.18 -10.24 4.26
CA MET A 112 16.50 -9.73 2.93
C MET A 112 15.95 -8.32 2.69
N PHE A 113 14.66 -8.11 2.97
CA PHE A 113 13.99 -6.86 2.64
C PHE A 113 14.38 -5.70 3.57
N TYR A 114 14.54 -5.94 4.86
CA TYR A 114 14.89 -4.87 5.79
C TYR A 114 16.22 -4.19 5.44
N PRO A 115 17.35 -4.93 5.25
CA PRO A 115 18.60 -4.30 4.85
C PRO A 115 18.56 -3.66 3.47
N LEU A 116 17.73 -4.20 2.56
CA LEU A 116 17.59 -3.67 1.21
C LEU A 116 16.90 -2.29 1.23
N ILE A 117 15.79 -2.16 1.96
CA ILE A 117 15.00 -0.92 2.05
C ILE A 117 15.73 0.14 2.88
N THR A 118 16.32 -0.24 4.01
CA THR A 118 17.02 0.72 4.88
C THR A 118 18.44 1.09 4.41
N GLY A 119 18.87 0.55 3.27
CA GLY A 119 20.22 0.81 2.73
C GLY A 119 21.35 0.18 3.56
N THR A 120 21.04 -0.58 4.62
CA THR A 120 22.06 -1.24 5.48
C THR A 120 22.56 -2.55 4.90
N GLY A 121 22.01 -2.98 3.75
CA GLY A 121 22.38 -4.21 3.07
C GLY A 121 23.67 -4.09 2.28
N SER A 122 24.36 -5.24 2.09
CA SER A 122 25.53 -5.27 1.23
C SER A 122 25.12 -5.05 -0.25
N SER A 123 26.05 -4.48 -1.03
CA SER A 123 25.89 -4.33 -2.49
C SER A 123 25.60 -5.67 -3.20
N PHE A 124 25.97 -6.78 -2.59
CA PHE A 124 25.66 -8.12 -3.07
C PHE A 124 24.16 -8.45 -2.98
N LEU A 125 23.50 -8.10 -1.87
CA LEU A 125 22.04 -8.31 -1.71
C LEU A 125 21.26 -7.50 -2.74
N LYS A 126 21.65 -6.25 -2.98
CA LYS A 126 21.04 -5.40 -4.02
C LYS A 126 21.15 -6.05 -5.40
N LYS A 127 22.34 -6.53 -5.78
CA LYS A 127 22.57 -7.23 -7.06
C LYS A 127 21.78 -8.53 -7.18
N VAL A 128 21.65 -9.32 -6.10
CA VAL A 128 20.86 -10.56 -6.12
C VAL A 128 19.37 -10.24 -6.31
N PHE A 129 18.87 -9.19 -5.67
CA PHE A 129 17.50 -8.73 -5.82
C PHE A 129 17.23 -8.24 -7.25
N GLU A 130 18.07 -7.34 -7.78
CA GLU A 130 18.02 -6.85 -9.17
C GLU A 130 18.03 -8.01 -10.17
N LYS A 131 18.89 -9.01 -9.95
CA LYS A 131 18.95 -10.20 -10.82
C LYS A 131 17.64 -10.99 -10.77
N LYS A 132 17.08 -11.24 -9.60
CA LYS A 132 15.79 -11.95 -9.47
C LYS A 132 14.64 -11.20 -10.12
N MET A 133 14.59 -9.88 -9.97
CA MET A 133 13.58 -9.05 -10.62
C MET A 133 13.71 -9.12 -12.15
N ASN A 134 14.93 -9.05 -12.67
CA ASN A 134 15.21 -9.14 -14.12
C ASN A 134 14.98 -10.55 -14.73
N GLU A 135 14.96 -11.60 -13.91
CA GLU A 135 14.62 -12.97 -14.36
C GLU A 135 13.10 -13.19 -14.46
N GLY A 136 12.27 -12.26 -13.97
CA GLY A 136 10.83 -12.25 -14.17
C GLY A 136 10.43 -11.87 -15.60
N ASN A 137 9.13 -12.00 -15.91
CA ASN A 137 8.56 -11.61 -17.20
C ASN A 137 8.38 -10.10 -17.35
N ASP A 138 8.81 -9.31 -16.37
CA ASP A 138 8.63 -7.87 -16.34
C ASP A 138 9.69 -7.17 -17.21
N SER A 139 9.32 -6.06 -17.83
CA SER A 139 10.28 -5.27 -18.59
C SER A 139 11.32 -4.64 -17.66
N SER A 140 12.56 -4.55 -18.11
CA SER A 140 13.64 -3.90 -17.34
C SER A 140 13.33 -2.43 -17.00
N ASP A 141 12.55 -1.76 -17.83
CA ASP A 141 12.10 -0.38 -17.61
C ASP A 141 11.11 -0.29 -16.44
N TYR A 142 10.10 -1.17 -16.39
CA TYR A 142 9.18 -1.27 -15.27
C TYR A 142 9.91 -1.52 -13.96
N ILE A 143 10.83 -2.48 -13.92
CA ILE A 143 11.61 -2.82 -12.72
C ILE A 143 12.39 -1.61 -12.22
N LYS A 144 13.05 -0.88 -13.12
CA LYS A 144 13.79 0.33 -12.76
C LYS A 144 12.87 1.40 -12.17
N LYS A 145 11.77 1.73 -12.85
CA LYS A 145 10.77 2.69 -12.36
C LYS A 145 10.18 2.26 -11.01
N PHE A 146 9.88 0.97 -10.84
CA PHE A 146 9.39 0.43 -9.59
C PHE A 146 10.41 0.57 -8.44
N MET A 147 11.69 0.32 -8.69
CA MET A 147 12.77 0.54 -7.72
C MET A 147 12.91 2.02 -7.36
N ASP A 148 12.75 2.92 -8.34
CA ASP A 148 12.75 4.37 -8.10
C ASP A 148 11.55 4.79 -7.24
N LEU A 149 10.36 4.26 -7.54
CA LEU A 149 9.14 4.47 -6.73
C LEU A 149 9.33 4.00 -5.29
N MET A 150 9.99 2.85 -5.09
CA MET A 150 10.31 2.30 -3.77
C MET A 150 11.44 3.07 -3.05
N GLY A 151 12.00 4.09 -3.68
CA GLY A 151 13.11 4.87 -3.13
C GLY A 151 14.46 4.14 -3.09
N MET A 152 14.56 2.95 -3.68
CA MET A 152 15.77 2.10 -3.61
C MET A 152 16.96 2.70 -4.37
N ASN A 153 16.70 3.56 -5.34
CA ASN A 153 17.71 4.27 -6.13
C ASN A 153 17.85 5.75 -5.75
N SER A 154 17.07 6.21 -4.76
CA SER A 154 17.14 7.58 -4.26
C SER A 154 18.24 7.74 -3.21
N ASP A 155 18.70 8.98 -3.00
CA ASP A 155 19.58 9.35 -1.89
C ASP A 155 18.82 9.45 -0.54
N MET A 156 17.58 9.01 -0.49
CA MET A 156 16.76 9.03 0.72
C MET A 156 17.28 7.99 1.72
N ASP A 157 17.46 8.43 2.95
CA ASP A 157 17.83 7.56 4.07
C ASP A 157 16.58 6.99 4.74
N PHE A 158 16.34 5.71 4.61
CA PHE A 158 15.27 4.97 5.28
C PHE A 158 15.75 4.26 6.56
N SER A 159 16.94 4.57 7.07
CA SER A 159 17.49 3.94 8.29
C SER A 159 16.67 4.25 9.54
N PHE A 160 15.83 5.30 9.51
CA PHE A 160 14.90 5.63 10.59
C PHE A 160 13.78 4.58 10.77
N ILE A 161 13.48 3.77 9.73
CA ILE A 161 12.45 2.73 9.82
C ILE A 161 12.94 1.61 10.72
N SER A 162 12.26 1.38 11.85
CA SER A 162 12.62 0.31 12.76
C SER A 162 12.30 -1.07 12.17
N LYS A 163 13.11 -2.06 12.52
CA LYS A 163 12.89 -3.46 12.14
C LYS A 163 11.52 -3.96 12.63
N GLU A 164 11.06 -3.47 13.77
CA GLU A 164 9.78 -3.81 14.36
C GLU A 164 8.63 -3.26 13.52
N SER A 165 8.66 -1.98 13.14
CA SER A 165 7.65 -1.36 12.28
C SER A 165 7.53 -2.10 10.96
N MET A 166 8.63 -2.36 10.27
CA MET A 166 8.63 -3.08 9.00
C MET A 166 8.10 -4.50 9.15
N LYS A 167 8.54 -5.23 10.17
CA LYS A 167 8.05 -6.58 10.48
C LYS A 167 6.55 -6.59 10.73
N ASN A 168 6.05 -5.67 11.53
CA ASN A 168 4.62 -5.57 11.85
C ASN A 168 3.81 -5.23 10.60
N GLN A 169 4.29 -4.31 9.77
CA GLN A 169 3.63 -3.94 8.52
C GLN A 169 3.52 -5.16 7.58
N PHE A 170 4.61 -5.83 7.25
CA PHE A 170 4.57 -7.04 6.40
C PHE A 170 3.68 -8.13 6.98
N CYS A 171 3.78 -8.39 8.28
CA CYS A 171 3.00 -9.44 8.90
C CYS A 171 1.50 -9.13 8.87
N THR A 172 1.09 -7.88 9.16
CA THR A 172 -0.33 -7.51 9.19
C THR A 172 -0.93 -7.43 7.79
N ASP A 173 -0.18 -6.96 6.80
CA ASP A 173 -0.58 -6.96 5.40
C ASP A 173 -1.03 -8.35 4.92
N LEU A 174 -0.30 -9.38 5.31
CA LEU A 174 -0.60 -10.75 4.93
C LEU A 174 -1.82 -11.35 5.64
N TYR A 175 -2.19 -10.92 6.85
CA TYR A 175 -3.25 -11.59 7.62
C TYR A 175 -4.47 -10.73 7.97
N THR A 176 -4.43 -9.43 7.73
CA THR A 176 -5.55 -8.55 8.09
C THR A 176 -6.78 -8.86 7.26
N LYS A 177 -7.89 -9.14 7.94
CA LYS A 177 -9.15 -9.48 7.29
C LYS A 177 -10.00 -8.24 7.06
N VAL A 178 -10.36 -8.00 5.82
CA VAL A 178 -11.23 -6.89 5.43
C VAL A 178 -12.72 -7.28 5.37
N GLY A 179 -13.06 -8.57 5.44
CA GLY A 179 -14.43 -9.05 5.24
C GLY A 179 -14.71 -9.45 3.78
N GLU A 180 -15.94 -9.91 3.52
CA GLU A 180 -16.41 -10.26 2.18
C GLU A 180 -17.67 -9.44 1.88
N GLN A 181 -17.92 -9.16 0.58
CA GLN A 181 -19.09 -8.42 0.13
C GLN A 181 -19.21 -7.05 0.82
N ILE A 182 -18.08 -6.34 0.92
CA ILE A 182 -18.02 -5.01 1.52
C ILE A 182 -18.92 -4.09 0.71
N HIS A 183 -19.84 -3.43 1.40
CA HIS A 183 -20.75 -2.42 0.89
C HIS A 183 -20.86 -1.29 1.89
N ALA A 184 -20.94 -0.05 1.44
CA ALA A 184 -21.21 1.08 2.30
C ALA A 184 -22.15 2.06 1.59
N ASP A 185 -23.27 2.40 2.25
CA ASP A 185 -24.29 3.29 1.69
C ASP A 185 -23.70 4.65 1.32
N GLY A 186 -23.92 5.07 0.09
CA GLY A 186 -23.41 6.32 -0.45
C GLY A 186 -21.91 6.33 -0.80
N THR A 187 -21.23 5.19 -0.69
CA THR A 187 -19.82 5.02 -1.10
C THR A 187 -19.74 4.30 -2.44
N THR A 188 -19.05 4.86 -3.40
CA THR A 188 -18.66 4.13 -4.62
C THR A 188 -17.27 3.53 -4.44
N ILE A 189 -17.16 2.22 -4.60
CA ILE A 189 -15.87 1.52 -4.51
C ILE A 189 -15.31 1.35 -5.92
N HIS A 190 -14.21 2.04 -6.21
CA HIS A 190 -13.49 1.92 -7.47
C HIS A 190 -12.29 0.98 -7.29
N VAL A 191 -12.10 0.08 -8.24
CA VAL A 191 -10.93 -0.80 -8.27
C VAL A 191 -10.15 -0.56 -9.56
N PHE A 192 -8.91 -0.13 -9.41
CA PHE A 192 -7.97 0.00 -10.53
C PHE A 192 -7.19 -1.30 -10.67
N TYR A 193 -7.69 -2.18 -11.53
CA TYR A 193 -7.14 -3.52 -11.71
C TYR A 193 -6.04 -3.53 -12.78
N ALA A 194 -4.82 -3.76 -12.36
CA ALA A 194 -3.66 -4.00 -13.24
C ALA A 194 -3.69 -5.44 -13.75
N LYS A 195 -4.08 -5.66 -15.01
CA LYS A 195 -4.32 -7.00 -15.58
C LYS A 195 -3.10 -7.92 -15.56
N LYS A 196 -1.91 -7.35 -15.69
CA LYS A 196 -0.66 -8.13 -15.67
C LYS A 196 -0.36 -8.76 -14.31
N MET A 197 -1.02 -8.33 -13.23
CA MET A 197 -0.98 -9.04 -11.94
C MET A 197 -1.63 -10.43 -12.02
N GLY A 198 -2.61 -10.61 -12.91
CA GLY A 198 -3.28 -11.87 -13.18
C GLY A 198 -4.72 -11.94 -12.64
N GLU A 199 -5.51 -12.81 -13.26
CA GLU A 199 -6.96 -12.97 -13.03
C GLU A 199 -7.34 -13.33 -11.57
N LYS A 200 -6.43 -13.93 -10.82
CA LYS A 200 -6.65 -14.25 -9.40
C LYS A 200 -6.98 -13.01 -8.57
N TYR A 201 -6.41 -11.86 -8.91
CA TYR A 201 -6.66 -10.60 -8.21
C TYR A 201 -8.03 -10.02 -8.54
N LEU A 202 -8.45 -10.09 -9.82
CA LEU A 202 -9.81 -9.73 -10.20
C LEU A 202 -10.85 -10.54 -9.42
N LYS A 203 -10.65 -11.86 -9.30
CA LYS A 203 -11.54 -12.73 -8.51
C LYS A 203 -11.56 -12.34 -7.03
N ARG A 204 -10.45 -11.87 -6.47
CA ARG A 204 -10.40 -11.36 -5.08
C ARG A 204 -11.23 -10.09 -4.93
N TYR A 205 -11.10 -9.11 -5.83
CA TYR A 205 -11.90 -7.89 -5.77
C TYR A 205 -13.40 -8.18 -5.83
N LEU A 206 -13.83 -9.05 -6.75
CA LEU A 206 -15.23 -9.49 -6.85
C LEU A 206 -15.71 -10.29 -5.62
N LYS A 207 -14.82 -10.94 -4.90
CA LYS A 207 -15.13 -11.62 -3.65
C LYS A 207 -15.31 -10.63 -2.49
N TYR A 208 -14.41 -9.65 -2.38
CA TYR A 208 -14.37 -8.75 -1.23
C TYR A 208 -15.36 -7.58 -1.35
N PHE A 209 -15.66 -7.10 -2.55
CA PHE A 209 -16.57 -5.97 -2.76
C PHE A 209 -17.87 -6.42 -3.40
N ALA A 210 -19.01 -5.89 -2.91
CA ALA A 210 -20.33 -6.31 -3.37
C ALA A 210 -20.66 -5.83 -4.79
N ASP A 211 -20.31 -4.59 -5.13
CA ASP A 211 -20.58 -3.96 -6.43
C ASP A 211 -19.47 -2.95 -6.80
N PRO A 212 -18.25 -3.41 -7.06
CA PRO A 212 -17.13 -2.50 -7.37
C PRO A 212 -17.17 -1.99 -8.80
N ASP A 213 -16.91 -0.69 -9.00
CA ASP A 213 -16.59 -0.10 -10.31
C ASP A 213 -15.16 -0.49 -10.70
N ILE A 214 -15.01 -1.58 -11.45
CA ILE A 214 -13.69 -2.10 -11.84
C ILE A 214 -13.24 -1.46 -13.15
N ARG A 215 -12.07 -0.80 -13.08
CA ARG A 215 -11.37 -0.26 -14.24
C ARG A 215 -10.12 -1.08 -14.51
N GLU A 216 -10.09 -1.69 -15.69
CA GLU A 216 -8.99 -2.58 -16.10
C GLU A 216 -7.92 -1.80 -16.86
N PHE A 217 -6.67 -1.96 -16.46
CA PHE A 217 -5.50 -1.39 -17.11
C PHE A 217 -4.55 -2.51 -17.53
N ASP A 218 -3.98 -2.43 -18.74
CA ASP A 218 -2.95 -3.37 -19.19
C ASP A 218 -1.57 -3.02 -18.62
N LEU A 219 -1.51 -2.97 -17.29
CA LEU A 219 -0.39 -2.52 -16.49
C LEU A 219 0.08 -3.60 -15.50
N GLN A 220 1.30 -3.44 -15.02
CA GLN A 220 1.88 -4.18 -13.91
C GLN A 220 1.40 -3.63 -12.56
N HIS A 221 1.82 -4.27 -11.47
CA HIS A 221 1.57 -3.83 -10.11
C HIS A 221 2.12 -2.41 -9.88
N GLU A 222 1.28 -1.49 -9.40
CA GLU A 222 1.61 -0.07 -9.15
C GLU A 222 2.09 0.75 -10.37
N GLU A 223 2.09 0.17 -11.58
CA GLU A 223 2.59 0.85 -12.79
C GLU A 223 1.79 2.14 -13.10
N LEU A 224 0.53 2.23 -12.65
CA LEU A 224 -0.27 3.46 -12.77
C LEU A 224 0.34 4.66 -12.01
N LEU A 225 1.18 4.42 -11.02
CA LEU A 225 1.88 5.48 -10.28
C LEU A 225 3.24 5.84 -10.89
N LEU A 226 3.68 5.13 -11.94
CA LEU A 226 5.00 5.29 -12.55
C LEU A 226 5.01 6.22 -13.76
N ASP A 227 3.85 6.54 -14.30
CA ASP A 227 3.63 7.45 -15.42
C ASP A 227 2.99 8.76 -14.92
#